data_314590d513c75e599e07aea76f570ac0
#
_entry.id   314590d513c75e599e07aea76f570ac0
#
_cell.length_a   1.000
_cell.length_b   1.000
_cell.length_c   1.000
_cell.angle_alpha   90.00
_cell.angle_beta   90.00
_cell.angle_gamma   90.00
#
_symmetry.space_group_name_H-M   'P 1'
#
loop_
_entity.id
_entity.type
_entity.pdbx_description
1 polymer ?
#
loop_
_entity_poly.entity_id
_entity_poly.type
_entity_poly.pdbx_seq_one_letter_code
_entity_poly.pdbx_strand_id
1 'polypeptide(L)'
;PYSHPVSDSVLATREWSVCMRIVVVGLGKVGRALTAQLAAENNDIVVIDQNPDLIEDIVNIYDVRGLPGNGGCYEVQKEAFEGGADLLIATTSSDEINILACLVAKKLGTQHTIARIRNPEYEKQLRFMRDELGLSMVVNPEKATAREIARVLRFPSAIKREQFCRQRFELVEYRITADNPLV
;
A
#
# COMPACT_ATOMS: atom_id res chain seq x y z
N PRO A 1 -47.55 30.38 -1.09
CA PRO A 1 -47.21 29.04 -0.64
C PRO A 1 -46.83 28.19 -1.85
N TYR A 2 -45.51 28.11 -2.14
CA TYR A 2 -44.97 27.21 -3.15
C TYR A 2 -44.06 26.24 -2.42
N SER A 3 -44.59 25.07 -2.10
CA SER A 3 -43.85 23.91 -1.66
C SER A 3 -43.35 23.17 -2.91
N HIS A 4 -42.04 23.29 -3.20
CA HIS A 4 -41.40 22.37 -4.11
C HIS A 4 -40.85 21.19 -3.28
N PRO A 5 -41.18 19.96 -3.62
CA PRO A 5 -40.52 18.82 -3.02
C PRO A 5 -39.07 18.78 -3.59
N VAL A 6 -38.10 18.89 -2.70
CA VAL A 6 -36.71 18.56 -3.02
C VAL A 6 -36.68 17.05 -3.27
N SER A 7 -36.54 16.67 -4.53
CA SER A 7 -36.32 15.29 -4.89
C SER A 7 -34.93 14.90 -4.33
N ASP A 8 -34.93 14.03 -3.33
CA ASP A 8 -33.76 13.26 -2.92
C ASP A 8 -33.28 12.40 -4.11
N SER A 9 -32.57 13.04 -5.02
CA SER A 9 -31.69 12.31 -5.91
C SER A 9 -30.48 11.87 -5.06
N VAL A 10 -30.65 10.70 -4.44
CA VAL A 10 -29.56 9.91 -3.91
C VAL A 10 -28.47 9.88 -4.98
N LEU A 11 -27.44 10.71 -4.79
CA LEU A 11 -26.17 10.55 -5.48
C LEU A 11 -25.61 9.20 -4.99
N ALA A 12 -26.07 8.13 -5.64
CA ALA A 12 -25.36 6.88 -5.63
C ALA A 12 -24.01 7.17 -6.23
N THR A 13 -23.03 7.47 -5.39
CA THR A 13 -21.62 7.35 -5.73
C THR A 13 -21.46 5.89 -6.14
N ARG A 14 -21.55 5.64 -7.45
CA ARG A 14 -21.04 4.40 -8.04
C ARG A 14 -19.53 4.42 -7.73
N GLU A 15 -19.16 3.79 -6.61
CA GLU A 15 -17.81 3.35 -6.42
C GLU A 15 -17.55 2.35 -7.55
N TRP A 16 -16.84 2.82 -8.57
CA TRP A 16 -16.22 1.96 -9.55
C TRP A 16 -15.06 1.31 -8.81
N SER A 17 -15.33 0.23 -8.08
CA SER A 17 -14.26 -0.64 -7.61
C SER A 17 -13.69 -1.30 -8.86
N VAL A 18 -12.65 -0.70 -9.41
CA VAL A 18 -11.86 -1.32 -10.47
C VAL A 18 -11.16 -2.48 -9.79
N CYS A 19 -11.61 -3.70 -10.08
CA CYS A 19 -10.90 -4.90 -9.66
C CYS A 19 -9.50 -4.86 -10.27
N MET A 20 -8.48 -4.66 -9.44
CA MET A 20 -7.09 -4.63 -9.85
C MET A 20 -6.49 -6.02 -9.73
N ARG A 21 -5.64 -6.39 -10.69
CA ARG A 21 -4.80 -7.56 -10.55
C ARG A 21 -3.48 -7.17 -9.89
N ILE A 22 -3.26 -7.69 -8.68
CA ILE A 22 -2.17 -7.29 -7.81
C ILE A 22 -1.27 -8.49 -7.49
N VAL A 23 0.04 -8.33 -7.66
CA VAL A 23 1.02 -9.33 -7.25
C VAL A 23 1.74 -8.83 -5.99
N VAL A 24 1.66 -9.62 -4.91
CA VAL A 24 2.35 -9.34 -3.64
C VAL A 24 3.53 -10.30 -3.48
N VAL A 25 4.74 -9.76 -3.40
CA VAL A 25 5.99 -10.53 -3.21
C VAL A 25 6.45 -10.40 -1.77
N GLY A 26 6.51 -11.53 -1.08
CA GLY A 26 6.90 -11.63 0.32
C GLY A 26 5.70 -11.62 1.28
N LEU A 27 5.47 -12.73 1.99
CA LEU A 27 4.40 -12.93 2.96
C LEU A 27 4.86 -12.79 4.42
N GLY A 28 5.83 -11.91 4.67
CA GLY A 28 6.15 -11.46 6.01
C GLY A 28 4.99 -10.65 6.63
N LYS A 29 5.20 -10.06 7.81
CA LYS A 29 4.15 -9.31 8.54
C LYS A 29 3.46 -8.25 7.67
N VAL A 30 4.21 -7.50 6.87
CA VAL A 30 3.68 -6.43 6.00
C VAL A 30 2.91 -7.02 4.82
N GLY A 31 3.48 -8.02 4.13
CA GLY A 31 2.83 -8.65 2.97
C GLY A 31 1.51 -9.32 3.34
N ARG A 32 1.47 -10.06 4.45
CA ARG A 32 0.22 -10.70 4.95
C ARG A 32 -0.85 -9.65 5.29
N ALA A 33 -0.47 -8.57 5.97
CA ALA A 33 -1.41 -7.49 6.30
C ALA A 33 -1.96 -6.79 5.04
N LEU A 34 -1.09 -6.54 4.04
CA LEU A 34 -1.51 -5.97 2.76
C LEU A 34 -2.43 -6.92 2.00
N THR A 35 -2.08 -8.20 1.89
CA THR A 35 -2.90 -9.20 1.21
C THR A 35 -4.30 -9.29 1.83
N ALA A 36 -4.39 -9.32 3.17
CA ALA A 36 -5.66 -9.33 3.88
C ALA A 36 -6.54 -8.12 3.54
N GLN A 37 -5.96 -6.93 3.53
CA GLN A 37 -6.70 -5.70 3.25
C GLN A 37 -7.12 -5.60 1.78
N LEU A 38 -6.21 -5.92 0.86
CA LEU A 38 -6.48 -5.86 -0.58
C LEU A 38 -7.50 -6.92 -1.03
N ALA A 39 -7.50 -8.11 -0.40
CA ALA A 39 -8.50 -9.15 -0.65
C ALA A 39 -9.91 -8.70 -0.22
N ALA A 40 -10.02 -7.97 0.89
CA ALA A 40 -11.30 -7.43 1.36
C ALA A 40 -11.90 -6.36 0.40
N GLU A 41 -11.09 -5.79 -0.49
CA GLU A 41 -11.50 -4.83 -1.52
C GLU A 41 -11.85 -5.48 -2.87
N ASN A 42 -12.00 -6.80 -2.92
CA ASN A 42 -12.33 -7.59 -4.13
C ASN A 42 -11.31 -7.44 -5.28
N ASN A 43 -10.02 -7.38 -4.97
CA ASN A 43 -8.95 -7.42 -5.96
C ASN A 43 -8.57 -8.88 -6.30
N ASP A 44 -8.10 -9.09 -7.55
CA ASP A 44 -7.50 -10.36 -7.99
C ASP A 44 -6.03 -10.38 -7.53
N ILE A 45 -5.70 -11.26 -6.57
CA ILE A 45 -4.40 -11.23 -5.90
C ILE A 45 -3.63 -12.51 -6.15
N VAL A 46 -2.37 -12.33 -6.56
CA VAL A 46 -1.36 -13.39 -6.59
C VAL A 46 -0.29 -13.10 -5.55
N VAL A 47 0.01 -14.07 -4.69
CA VAL A 47 1.06 -13.94 -3.68
C VAL A 47 2.25 -14.83 -4.03
N ILE A 48 3.46 -14.33 -3.84
CA ILE A 48 4.72 -15.04 -4.07
C ILE A 48 5.54 -15.03 -2.79
N ASP A 49 5.93 -16.20 -2.30
CA ASP A 49 6.90 -16.34 -1.21
C ASP A 49 7.76 -17.59 -1.40
N GLN A 50 8.97 -17.60 -0.85
CA GLN A 50 9.84 -18.78 -0.88
C GLN A 50 9.41 -19.86 0.11
N ASN A 51 8.67 -19.49 1.15
CA ASN A 51 8.16 -20.42 2.15
C ASN A 51 6.75 -20.89 1.75
N PRO A 52 6.60 -22.18 1.38
CA PRO A 52 5.30 -22.72 0.97
C PRO A 52 4.27 -22.73 2.10
N ASP A 53 4.69 -22.85 3.37
CA ASP A 53 3.77 -22.85 4.50
C ASP A 53 3.04 -21.50 4.64
N LEU A 54 3.77 -20.40 4.39
CA LEU A 54 3.17 -19.04 4.41
C LEU A 54 2.15 -18.86 3.28
N ILE A 55 2.39 -19.48 2.14
CA ILE A 55 1.45 -19.45 1.01
C ILE A 55 0.21 -20.26 1.34
N GLU A 56 0.37 -21.49 1.85
CA GLU A 56 -0.75 -22.35 2.25
C GLU A 56 -1.63 -21.64 3.30
N ASP A 57 -1.03 -21.06 4.32
CA ASP A 57 -1.72 -20.27 5.34
C ASP A 57 -2.61 -19.18 4.74
N ILE A 58 -2.05 -18.41 3.79
CA ILE A 58 -2.76 -17.24 3.25
C ILE A 58 -3.87 -17.64 2.27
N VAL A 59 -3.63 -18.65 1.43
CA VAL A 59 -4.59 -19.19 0.46
C VAL A 59 -5.78 -19.85 1.17
N ASN A 60 -5.55 -20.49 2.33
CA ASN A 60 -6.62 -21.08 3.12
C ASN A 60 -7.54 -20.04 3.79
N ILE A 61 -7.09 -18.80 3.97
CA ILE A 61 -7.84 -17.73 4.64
C ILE A 61 -8.52 -16.80 3.64
N TYR A 62 -7.85 -16.50 2.53
CA TYR A 62 -8.30 -15.50 1.55
C TYR A 62 -8.40 -16.14 0.16
N ASP A 63 -9.32 -15.63 -0.65
CA ASP A 63 -9.45 -15.99 -2.07
C ASP A 63 -8.31 -15.34 -2.89
N VAL A 64 -7.12 -15.95 -2.83
CA VAL A 64 -5.92 -15.48 -3.50
C VAL A 64 -5.16 -16.67 -4.11
N ARG A 65 -4.43 -16.44 -5.21
CA ARG A 65 -3.57 -17.44 -5.81
C ARG A 65 -2.17 -17.38 -5.20
N GLY A 66 -1.62 -18.52 -4.78
CA GLY A 66 -0.28 -18.62 -4.20
C GLY A 66 0.72 -19.28 -5.15
N LEU A 67 1.93 -18.71 -5.25
CA LEU A 67 3.05 -19.26 -6.01
C LEU A 67 4.30 -19.37 -5.13
N PRO A 68 4.79 -20.60 -4.85
CA PRO A 68 6.04 -20.77 -4.12
C PRO A 68 7.23 -20.44 -5.01
N GLY A 69 8.11 -19.53 -4.55
CA GLY A 69 9.31 -19.19 -5.28
C GLY A 69 9.96 -17.86 -4.91
N ASN A 70 11.07 -17.56 -5.57
CA ASN A 70 11.76 -16.29 -5.42
C ASN A 70 11.11 -15.22 -6.29
N GLY A 71 10.50 -14.23 -5.66
CA GLY A 71 9.83 -13.14 -6.38
C GLY A 71 10.75 -12.23 -7.20
N GLY A 72 12.07 -12.34 -7.07
CA GLY A 72 13.04 -11.70 -7.97
C GLY A 72 13.31 -12.48 -9.26
N CYS A 73 12.81 -13.73 -9.39
CA CYS A 73 13.03 -14.56 -10.55
C CYS A 73 11.99 -14.28 -11.66
N TYR A 74 12.49 -14.14 -12.90
CA TYR A 74 11.67 -13.86 -14.05
C TYR A 74 10.59 -14.94 -14.29
N GLU A 75 10.95 -16.24 -14.24
CA GLU A 75 10.01 -17.34 -14.51
C GLU A 75 8.86 -17.37 -13.49
N VAL A 76 9.14 -17.15 -12.21
CA VAL A 76 8.12 -17.11 -11.16
C VAL A 76 7.18 -15.93 -11.37
N GLN A 77 7.71 -14.76 -11.68
CA GLN A 77 6.86 -13.62 -11.98
C GLN A 77 6.07 -13.78 -13.27
N LYS A 78 6.65 -14.36 -14.31
CA LYS A 78 5.96 -14.63 -15.57
C LYS A 78 4.73 -15.50 -15.35
N GLU A 79 4.83 -16.52 -14.51
CA GLU A 79 3.69 -17.34 -14.10
C GLU A 79 2.65 -16.53 -13.28
N ALA A 80 3.12 -15.69 -12.35
CA ALA A 80 2.25 -14.81 -11.58
C ALA A 80 1.48 -13.81 -12.47
N PHE A 81 2.13 -13.34 -13.54
CA PHE A 81 1.57 -12.38 -14.48
C PHE A 81 0.76 -13.00 -15.63
N GLU A 82 0.48 -14.30 -15.59
CA GLU A 82 -0.37 -14.93 -16.58
C GLU A 82 -1.74 -14.24 -16.62
N GLY A 83 -2.00 -13.51 -17.72
CA GLY A 83 -3.14 -12.62 -17.88
C GLY A 83 -2.91 -11.14 -17.50
N GLY A 84 -1.66 -10.74 -17.20
CA GLY A 84 -1.26 -9.36 -16.85
C GLY A 84 -1.31 -9.06 -15.35
N ALA A 85 -0.73 -7.95 -14.96
CA ALA A 85 -0.85 -7.38 -13.60
C ALA A 85 -0.80 -5.85 -13.66
N ASP A 86 -1.67 -5.20 -12.88
CA ASP A 86 -1.72 -3.74 -12.79
C ASP A 86 -0.68 -3.20 -11.80
N LEU A 87 -0.46 -3.96 -10.73
CA LEU A 87 0.39 -3.55 -9.63
C LEU A 87 1.23 -4.72 -9.09
N LEU A 88 2.53 -4.50 -8.86
CA LEU A 88 3.36 -5.38 -8.03
C LEU A 88 3.79 -4.65 -6.77
N ILE A 89 3.66 -5.33 -5.62
CA ILE A 89 4.11 -4.83 -4.30
C ILE A 89 5.15 -5.81 -3.75
N ALA A 90 6.40 -5.37 -3.63
CA ALA A 90 7.50 -6.18 -3.11
C ALA A 90 7.78 -5.81 -1.64
N THR A 91 7.59 -6.78 -0.74
CA THR A 91 7.68 -6.62 0.73
C THR A 91 8.54 -7.67 1.42
N THR A 92 9.48 -8.29 0.71
CA THR A 92 10.39 -9.27 1.29
C THR A 92 11.32 -8.66 2.35
N SER A 93 12.10 -9.50 3.03
CA SER A 93 13.11 -9.05 4.00
C SER A 93 14.35 -8.43 3.36
N SER A 94 14.59 -8.60 2.05
CA SER A 94 15.72 -8.03 1.31
C SER A 94 15.28 -6.86 0.43
N ASP A 95 15.90 -5.70 0.66
CA ASP A 95 15.67 -4.50 -0.15
C ASP A 95 16.09 -4.72 -1.61
N GLU A 96 17.18 -5.48 -1.84
CA GLU A 96 17.70 -5.84 -3.15
C GLU A 96 16.71 -6.69 -3.94
N ILE A 97 16.13 -7.70 -3.30
CA ILE A 97 15.08 -8.53 -3.91
C ILE A 97 13.84 -7.70 -4.22
N ASN A 98 13.46 -6.77 -3.35
CA ASN A 98 12.31 -5.89 -3.59
C ASN A 98 12.52 -4.99 -4.82
N ILE A 99 13.74 -4.44 -4.98
CA ILE A 99 14.11 -3.66 -6.16
C ILE A 99 14.09 -4.54 -7.41
N LEU A 100 14.76 -5.70 -7.35
CA LEU A 100 14.83 -6.63 -8.47
C LEU A 100 13.44 -7.11 -8.90
N ALA A 101 12.58 -7.46 -7.96
CA ALA A 101 11.21 -7.86 -8.25
C ALA A 101 10.43 -6.78 -8.99
N CYS A 102 10.56 -5.53 -8.58
CA CYS A 102 9.94 -4.40 -9.28
C CYS A 102 10.49 -4.20 -10.69
N LEU A 103 11.81 -4.36 -10.89
CA LEU A 103 12.42 -4.25 -12.22
C LEU A 103 11.93 -5.34 -13.18
N VAL A 104 11.86 -6.58 -12.71
CA VAL A 104 11.34 -7.72 -13.49
C VAL A 104 9.87 -7.47 -13.85
N ALA A 105 9.05 -7.04 -12.90
CA ALA A 105 7.65 -6.72 -13.11
C ALA A 105 7.45 -5.64 -14.19
N LYS A 106 8.26 -4.58 -14.15
CA LYS A 106 8.22 -3.53 -15.20
C LYS A 106 8.56 -4.07 -16.57
N LYS A 107 9.52 -4.99 -16.68
CA LYS A 107 9.87 -5.65 -17.95
C LYS A 107 8.77 -6.59 -18.45
N LEU A 108 7.97 -7.16 -17.55
CA LEU A 108 6.79 -7.95 -17.84
C LEU A 108 5.56 -7.11 -18.20
N GLY A 109 5.65 -5.77 -18.12
CA GLY A 109 4.59 -4.86 -18.55
C GLY A 109 3.69 -4.33 -17.43
N THR A 110 4.01 -4.59 -16.14
CA THR A 110 3.24 -4.05 -15.01
C THR A 110 3.22 -2.53 -15.03
N GLN A 111 2.04 -1.93 -14.86
CA GLN A 111 1.89 -0.47 -14.89
C GLN A 111 2.54 0.19 -13.67
N HIS A 112 2.30 -0.36 -12.48
CA HIS A 112 2.76 0.20 -11.22
C HIS A 112 3.55 -0.79 -10.39
N THR A 113 4.61 -0.31 -9.72
CA THR A 113 5.43 -1.12 -8.82
C THR A 113 5.69 -0.37 -7.52
N ILE A 114 5.60 -1.08 -6.39
CA ILE A 114 5.88 -0.55 -5.06
C ILE A 114 6.95 -1.42 -4.41
N ALA A 115 8.09 -0.82 -4.04
CA ALA A 115 9.15 -1.51 -3.33
C ALA A 115 9.22 -1.06 -1.87
N ARG A 116 9.23 -2.03 -0.93
CA ARG A 116 9.60 -1.76 0.46
C ARG A 116 11.11 -1.67 0.56
N ILE A 117 11.63 -0.53 1.01
CA ILE A 117 13.06 -0.27 1.20
C ILE A 117 13.28 0.29 2.59
N ARG A 118 14.09 -0.42 3.39
CA ARG A 118 14.40 -0.06 4.78
C ARG A 118 15.72 0.68 4.90
N ASN A 119 16.71 0.30 4.07
CA ASN A 119 18.04 0.89 4.12
C ASN A 119 18.01 2.35 3.65
N PRO A 120 18.43 3.32 4.50
CA PRO A 120 18.44 4.73 4.13
C PRO A 120 19.38 5.08 2.96
N GLU A 121 20.42 4.28 2.74
CA GLU A 121 21.36 4.46 1.62
C GLU A 121 20.67 4.16 0.29
N TYR A 122 19.94 3.04 0.23
CA TYR A 122 19.14 2.71 -0.95
C TYR A 122 18.00 3.73 -1.18
N GLU A 123 17.36 4.22 -0.12
CA GLU A 123 16.32 5.25 -0.26
C GLU A 123 16.86 6.51 -0.96
N LYS A 124 18.11 6.92 -0.66
CA LYS A 124 18.75 8.07 -1.32
C LYS A 124 19.07 7.79 -2.79
N GLN A 125 19.65 6.61 -3.08
CA GLN A 125 19.99 6.20 -4.43
C GLN A 125 18.75 6.05 -5.32
N LEU A 126 17.71 5.41 -4.81
CA LEU A 126 16.46 5.20 -5.55
C LEU A 126 15.70 6.49 -5.81
N ARG A 127 15.83 7.50 -4.96
CA ARG A 127 15.25 8.82 -5.22
C ARG A 127 15.84 9.45 -6.48
N PHE A 128 17.11 9.18 -6.76
CA PHE A 128 17.84 9.66 -7.92
C PHE A 128 17.58 8.82 -9.17
N MET A 129 17.42 7.49 -9.01
CA MET A 129 17.31 6.52 -10.10
C MET A 129 15.86 6.05 -10.35
N ARG A 130 14.90 6.57 -9.62
CA ARG A 130 13.51 6.08 -9.61
C ARG A 130 12.89 6.01 -11.01
N ASP A 131 13.08 7.07 -11.79
CA ASP A 131 12.48 7.19 -13.12
C ASP A 131 13.15 6.24 -14.12
N GLU A 132 14.48 6.07 -14.03
CA GLU A 132 15.25 5.15 -14.87
C GLU A 132 14.92 3.68 -14.55
N LEU A 133 14.72 3.35 -13.28
CA LEU A 133 14.33 2.01 -12.82
C LEU A 133 12.84 1.72 -13.03
N GLY A 134 12.05 2.72 -13.40
CA GLY A 134 10.61 2.58 -13.59
C GLY A 134 9.85 2.24 -12.29
N LEU A 135 10.39 2.59 -11.12
CA LEU A 135 9.74 2.38 -9.82
C LEU A 135 8.64 3.42 -9.61
N SER A 136 7.41 2.98 -9.43
CA SER A 136 6.29 3.92 -9.18
C SER A 136 6.37 4.51 -7.77
N MET A 137 6.69 3.69 -6.76
CA MET A 137 6.74 4.10 -5.37
C MET A 137 7.76 3.30 -4.57
N VAL A 138 8.42 3.97 -3.62
CA VAL A 138 9.28 3.36 -2.59
C VAL A 138 8.72 3.69 -1.23
N VAL A 139 8.54 2.67 -0.39
CA VAL A 139 7.94 2.80 0.95
C VAL A 139 8.86 2.21 2.00
N ASN A 140 9.04 2.95 3.10
CA ASN A 140 9.65 2.45 4.33
C ASN A 140 8.58 2.47 5.42
N PRO A 141 7.92 1.32 5.71
CA PRO A 141 6.83 1.27 6.69
C PRO A 141 7.28 1.64 8.10
N GLU A 142 8.49 1.24 8.48
CA GLU A 142 9.05 1.53 9.80
C GLU A 142 9.21 3.04 10.01
N LYS A 143 9.75 3.73 8.99
CA LYS A 143 9.91 5.18 9.02
C LYS A 143 8.57 5.92 8.96
N ALA A 144 7.61 5.41 8.19
CA ALA A 144 6.25 5.96 8.14
C ALA A 144 5.57 5.84 9.51
N THR A 145 5.64 4.67 10.14
CA THR A 145 5.10 4.42 11.47
C THR A 145 5.76 5.29 12.55
N ALA A 146 7.10 5.39 12.53
CA ALA A 146 7.82 6.25 13.47
C ALA A 146 7.42 7.72 13.35
N ARG A 147 7.22 8.21 12.13
CA ARG A 147 6.73 9.58 11.88
C ARG A 147 5.32 9.76 12.42
N GLU A 148 4.45 8.77 12.23
CA GLU A 148 3.08 8.82 12.72
C GLU A 148 3.04 8.84 14.26
N ILE A 149 3.82 7.99 14.91
CA ILE A 149 3.94 7.99 16.38
C ILE A 149 4.47 9.33 16.88
N ALA A 150 5.55 9.85 16.29
CA ALA A 150 6.11 11.14 16.66
C ALA A 150 5.09 12.29 16.51
N ARG A 151 4.25 12.19 15.46
CA ARG A 151 3.17 13.14 15.23
C ARG A 151 2.08 13.07 16.30
N VAL A 152 1.68 11.86 16.68
CA VAL A 152 0.70 11.66 17.77
C VAL A 152 1.23 12.25 19.08
N LEU A 153 2.50 12.01 19.39
CA LEU A 153 3.12 12.49 20.63
C LEU A 153 3.30 14.03 20.69
N ARG A 154 3.40 14.70 19.53
CA ARG A 154 3.54 16.16 19.47
C ARG A 154 2.30 16.89 20.03
N PHE A 155 1.11 16.29 19.87
CA PHE A 155 -0.15 16.90 20.30
C PHE A 155 -1.06 15.82 20.91
N PRO A 156 -0.76 15.36 22.11
CA PRO A 156 -1.46 14.20 22.71
C PRO A 156 -2.94 14.47 23.00
N SER A 157 -3.34 15.73 23.13
CA SER A 157 -4.73 16.13 23.44
C SER A 157 -5.57 16.42 22.18
N ALA A 158 -5.02 16.27 20.99
CA ALA A 158 -5.78 16.49 19.75
C ALA A 158 -6.78 15.36 19.50
N ILE A 159 -8.04 15.70 19.20
CA ILE A 159 -9.11 14.75 18.89
C ILE A 159 -8.96 14.25 17.45
N LYS A 160 -8.70 15.17 16.53
CA LYS A 160 -8.57 14.89 15.11
C LYS A 160 -7.46 15.73 14.50
N ARG A 161 -6.82 15.19 13.46
CA ARG A 161 -5.81 15.89 12.68
C ARG A 161 -5.92 15.54 11.23
N GLU A 162 -5.82 16.55 10.39
CA GLU A 162 -5.79 16.41 8.94
C GLU A 162 -4.64 17.20 8.36
N GLN A 163 -3.92 16.61 7.41
CA GLN A 163 -2.81 17.27 6.74
C GLN A 163 -3.20 17.66 5.33
N PHE A 164 -2.84 18.88 4.93
CA PHE A 164 -3.10 19.43 3.60
C PHE A 164 -1.79 19.87 2.93
N CYS A 165 -1.85 19.97 1.58
CA CYS A 165 -0.78 20.54 0.76
C CYS A 165 0.59 19.89 0.99
N ARG A 166 0.69 18.56 0.90
CA ARG A 166 1.94 17.78 1.08
C ARG A 166 2.59 18.06 2.44
N GLN A 167 1.80 18.04 3.50
CA GLN A 167 2.26 18.23 4.90
C GLN A 167 2.71 19.65 5.25
N ARG A 168 2.35 20.66 4.46
CA ARG A 168 2.70 22.07 4.77
C ARG A 168 1.74 22.72 5.76
N PHE A 169 0.48 22.22 5.81
CA PHE A 169 -0.56 22.70 6.72
C PHE A 169 -1.16 21.52 7.48
N GLU A 170 -1.42 21.73 8.74
CA GLU A 170 -2.05 20.75 9.62
C GLU A 170 -3.26 21.39 10.29
N LEU A 171 -4.44 20.77 10.14
CA LEU A 171 -5.64 21.11 10.89
C LEU A 171 -5.67 20.23 12.14
N VAL A 172 -5.75 20.85 13.30
CA VAL A 172 -5.77 20.14 14.58
C VAL A 172 -7.04 20.53 15.34
N GLU A 173 -7.87 19.53 15.67
CA GLU A 173 -9.08 19.70 16.46
C GLU A 173 -8.79 19.40 17.92
N TYR A 174 -9.08 20.35 18.80
CA TYR A 174 -8.94 20.22 20.26
C TYR A 174 -10.29 20.34 20.95
N ARG A 175 -10.47 19.56 22.02
CA ARG A 175 -11.56 19.80 22.97
C ARG A 175 -11.11 20.87 23.95
N ILE A 176 -11.77 22.02 23.95
CA ILE A 176 -11.55 23.10 24.93
C ILE A 176 -12.42 22.79 26.14
N THR A 177 -11.80 22.73 27.34
CA THR A 177 -12.50 22.59 28.62
C THR A 177 -12.79 23.95 29.18
N ALA A 178 -13.79 24.06 30.11
CA ALA A 178 -14.19 25.33 30.71
C ALA A 178 -13.07 26.08 31.47
N ASP A 179 -12.01 25.34 31.88
CA ASP A 179 -10.85 25.91 32.58
C ASP A 179 -9.75 26.40 31.62
N ASN A 180 -9.99 26.35 30.29
CA ASN A 180 -8.99 26.77 29.33
C ASN A 180 -9.02 28.31 29.18
N PRO A 181 -7.85 28.97 29.16
CA PRO A 181 -7.78 30.44 29.04
C PRO A 181 -8.27 30.99 27.67
N LEU A 182 -8.67 30.13 26.75
CA LEU A 182 -9.28 30.49 25.46
C LEU A 182 -10.82 30.51 25.51
N VAL A 183 -11.43 30.23 26.68
CA VAL A 183 -12.89 30.29 26.92
C VAL A 183 -13.27 31.60 27.67
#